data_afc2b4a81a33a29d60f7ba778c9e1941
#
_entry.id   afc2b4a81a33a29d60f7ba778c9e1941
#
_cell.length_a   1.000
_cell.length_b   1.000
_cell.length_c   1.000
_cell.angle_alpha   90.00
_cell.angle_beta   90.00
_cell.angle_gamma   90.00
#
_symmetry.space_group_name_H-M   'P 1'
#
loop_
_entity.id
_entity.type
_entity.pdbx_description
1 polymer ?
#
loop_
_entity_poly.entity_id
_entity_poly.type
_entity_poly.pdbx_seq_one_letter_code
_entity_poly.pdbx_strand_id
1 'polypeptide(L)'
;MSFPLVGNLSEEGFWTSQNDMIKSRCFDMLTHDFRLYLITDRKLFKAQCLMYFAIESALEAGAKYIQLREKDLSVKELLEMAVWMRELTGEYDAKLFINDRVDIALSAGADGVHLGQNSIPPHAVRKISGDKLIIGVSTHSIDEAVNAERDGADFITLGPVYETPSKLKYGNPVGTDSLRKVKSRISIPVLAIGGIKLNKVKEVKEAGADGIALISAILTAENIKETTKELLRLLK
;
A
#
# COMPACT_ATOMS: atom_id res chain seq x y z
N MET A 1 -46.66 -13.56 -37.14
CA MET A 1 -45.27 -13.11 -37.23
C MET A 1 -44.58 -13.44 -35.94
N SER A 2 -43.77 -14.47 -35.89
CA SER A 2 -43.10 -14.94 -34.68
C SER A 2 -41.71 -14.30 -34.61
N PHE A 3 -41.37 -13.65 -33.50
CA PHE A 3 -40.02 -13.17 -33.25
C PHE A 3 -39.17 -14.33 -32.74
N PRO A 4 -37.92 -14.48 -33.20
CA PRO A 4 -37.02 -15.50 -32.66
C PRO A 4 -36.53 -15.09 -31.25
N LEU A 5 -36.53 -16.04 -30.32
CA LEU A 5 -35.93 -15.98 -29.01
C LEU A 5 -34.42 -15.74 -29.15
N VAL A 6 -33.93 -14.62 -28.60
CA VAL A 6 -32.50 -14.34 -28.46
C VAL A 6 -31.97 -15.28 -27.40
N GLY A 7 -31.00 -16.11 -27.79
CA GLY A 7 -30.37 -17.06 -26.88
C GLY A 7 -29.64 -16.38 -25.73
N ASN A 8 -29.72 -17.00 -24.58
CA ASN A 8 -28.96 -16.68 -23.37
C ASN A 8 -27.45 -16.68 -23.66
N LEU A 9 -26.83 -15.52 -23.80
CA LEU A 9 -25.40 -15.36 -23.61
C LEU A 9 -25.16 -15.39 -22.10
N SER A 10 -24.49 -16.40 -21.60
CA SER A 10 -24.16 -16.52 -20.18
C SER A 10 -23.30 -15.34 -19.74
N GLU A 11 -23.81 -14.53 -18.84
CA GLU A 11 -23.10 -13.39 -18.24
C GLU A 11 -21.80 -13.80 -17.55
N GLU A 12 -21.65 -15.06 -17.15
CA GLU A 12 -20.47 -15.59 -16.45
C GLU A 12 -19.17 -15.56 -17.28
N GLY A 13 -19.20 -15.76 -18.60
CA GLY A 13 -18.00 -15.75 -19.45
C GLY A 13 -17.42 -14.36 -19.73
N PHE A 14 -18.26 -13.32 -19.68
CA PHE A 14 -17.83 -11.94 -19.93
C PHE A 14 -17.18 -11.31 -18.70
N TRP A 15 -17.67 -11.66 -17.50
CA TRP A 15 -17.12 -11.16 -16.23
C TRP A 15 -15.76 -11.77 -15.86
N THR A 16 -15.50 -13.05 -16.22
CA THR A 16 -14.20 -13.69 -15.97
C THR A 16 -13.08 -13.08 -16.80
N SER A 17 -13.30 -12.82 -18.10
CA SER A 17 -12.27 -12.26 -18.98
C SER A 17 -11.91 -10.79 -18.63
N GLN A 18 -12.90 -10.00 -18.17
CA GLN A 18 -12.67 -8.63 -17.73
C GLN A 18 -11.93 -8.57 -16.40
N ASN A 19 -12.28 -9.44 -15.44
CA ASN A 19 -11.58 -9.56 -14.15
C ASN A 19 -10.14 -10.07 -14.33
N ASP A 20 -9.87 -10.96 -15.26
CA ASP A 20 -8.52 -11.46 -15.53
C ASP A 20 -7.65 -10.39 -16.23
N MET A 21 -8.23 -9.58 -17.13
CA MET A 21 -7.55 -8.45 -17.77
C MET A 21 -7.26 -7.31 -16.77
N ILE A 22 -8.17 -7.05 -15.83
CA ILE A 22 -8.02 -6.04 -14.78
C ILE A 22 -6.97 -6.50 -13.77
N LYS A 23 -7.01 -7.76 -13.33
CA LYS A 23 -5.98 -8.35 -12.47
C LYS A 23 -4.60 -8.31 -13.13
N SER A 24 -4.48 -8.59 -14.42
CA SER A 24 -3.22 -8.48 -15.14
C SER A 24 -2.71 -7.04 -15.20
N ARG A 25 -3.58 -6.06 -15.39
CA ARG A 25 -3.22 -4.63 -15.48
C ARG A 25 -2.80 -4.03 -14.13
N CYS A 26 -3.49 -4.36 -13.03
CA CYS A 26 -3.07 -3.99 -11.67
C CYS A 26 -1.80 -4.75 -11.27
N PHE A 27 -1.69 -6.01 -11.65
CA PHE A 27 -0.52 -6.84 -11.42
C PHE A 27 0.71 -6.28 -12.18
N ASP A 28 0.59 -5.91 -13.43
CA ASP A 28 1.65 -5.27 -14.22
C ASP A 28 2.06 -3.90 -13.67
N MET A 29 1.12 -3.13 -13.12
CA MET A 29 1.40 -1.84 -12.49
C MET A 29 2.14 -1.94 -11.16
N LEU A 30 1.97 -3.05 -10.43
CA LEU A 30 2.59 -3.25 -9.10
C LEU A 30 3.88 -4.11 -9.16
N THR A 31 4.09 -4.90 -10.22
CA THR A 31 5.05 -6.01 -10.17
C THR A 31 6.50 -5.65 -10.47
N HIS A 32 6.81 -4.50 -11.08
CA HIS A 32 8.21 -4.25 -11.44
C HIS A 32 8.97 -3.34 -10.48
N ASP A 33 8.30 -2.50 -9.64
CA ASP A 33 8.99 -1.55 -8.76
C ASP A 33 8.36 -1.33 -7.37
N PHE A 34 7.29 -2.07 -7.01
CA PHE A 34 6.61 -1.88 -5.72
C PHE A 34 7.38 -2.54 -4.57
N ARG A 35 8.64 -2.13 -4.38
CA ARG A 35 9.55 -2.71 -3.38
C ARG A 35 9.65 -1.90 -2.10
N LEU A 36 9.44 -0.58 -2.19
CA LEU A 36 9.53 0.34 -1.07
C LEU A 36 8.26 1.19 -0.98
N TYR A 37 7.53 1.08 0.13
CA TYR A 37 6.32 1.82 0.44
C TYR A 37 6.58 2.75 1.62
N LEU A 38 6.72 4.04 1.37
CA LEU A 38 6.96 5.05 2.39
C LEU A 38 5.62 5.57 2.94
N ILE A 39 5.43 5.47 4.25
CA ILE A 39 4.22 5.89 4.94
C ILE A 39 4.54 7.15 5.75
N THR A 40 3.71 8.19 5.64
CA THR A 40 3.89 9.43 6.39
C THR A 40 3.53 9.28 7.86
N ASP A 41 4.18 10.09 8.69
CA ASP A 41 3.83 10.37 10.07
C ASP A 41 4.33 11.78 10.40
N ARG A 42 3.46 12.79 10.30
CA ARG A 42 3.83 14.19 10.54
C ARG A 42 4.27 14.47 11.98
N LYS A 43 3.91 13.59 12.92
CA LYS A 43 4.28 13.72 14.34
C LYS A 43 5.77 13.49 14.59
N LEU A 44 6.48 12.92 13.64
CA LEU A 44 7.94 12.79 13.70
C LEU A 44 8.66 14.12 13.46
N PHE A 45 7.95 15.15 13.01
CA PHE A 45 8.52 16.44 12.63
C PHE A 45 8.00 17.57 13.52
N LYS A 46 8.88 18.57 13.82
CA LYS A 46 8.50 19.76 14.58
C LYS A 46 7.63 20.74 13.78
N ALA A 47 7.68 20.65 12.45
CA ALA A 47 6.90 21.49 11.54
C ALA A 47 6.51 20.68 10.29
N GLN A 48 5.35 20.97 9.73
CA GLN A 48 4.82 20.27 8.56
C GLN A 48 5.73 20.38 7.33
N CYS A 49 6.35 21.54 7.11
CA CYS A 49 7.28 21.73 6.00
C CYS A 49 8.48 20.77 6.06
N LEU A 50 8.93 20.36 7.25
CA LEU A 50 10.02 19.39 7.37
C LEU A 50 9.60 17.98 6.89
N MET A 51 8.34 17.59 7.09
CA MET A 51 7.83 16.37 6.50
C MET A 51 7.83 16.44 4.97
N TYR A 52 7.45 17.56 4.42
CA TYR A 52 7.44 17.77 2.97
C TYR A 52 8.84 17.61 2.36
N PHE A 53 9.84 18.26 2.92
CA PHE A 53 11.24 18.08 2.50
C PHE A 53 11.74 16.64 2.67
N ALA A 54 11.27 15.94 3.72
CA ALA A 54 11.62 14.55 3.94
C ALA A 54 11.05 13.63 2.84
N ILE A 55 9.78 13.82 2.48
CA ILE A 55 9.14 13.06 1.40
C ILE A 55 9.78 13.39 0.06
N GLU A 56 10.00 14.66 -0.27
CA GLU A 56 10.69 15.09 -1.48
C GLU A 56 12.08 14.46 -1.60
N SER A 57 12.88 14.50 -0.52
CA SER A 57 14.20 13.85 -0.48
C SER A 57 14.14 12.34 -0.74
N ALA A 58 13.09 11.66 -0.28
CA ALA A 58 12.88 10.24 -0.55
C ALA A 58 12.47 9.99 -2.01
N LEU A 59 11.62 10.86 -2.59
CA LEU A 59 11.21 10.81 -4.00
C LEU A 59 12.41 11.04 -4.93
N GLU A 60 13.24 12.05 -4.66
CA GLU A 60 14.50 12.29 -5.37
C GLU A 60 15.47 11.09 -5.32
N ALA A 61 15.43 10.31 -4.23
CA ALA A 61 16.21 9.09 -4.08
C ALA A 61 15.64 7.89 -4.84
N GLY A 62 14.42 8.02 -5.42
CA GLY A 62 13.76 6.99 -6.22
C GLY A 62 12.63 6.25 -5.50
N ALA A 63 12.14 6.71 -4.34
CA ALA A 63 10.91 6.19 -3.77
C ALA A 63 9.74 6.48 -4.73
N LYS A 64 8.93 5.45 -5.03
CA LYS A 64 7.85 5.55 -6.01
C LYS A 64 6.45 5.33 -5.43
N TYR A 65 6.35 4.93 -4.17
CA TYR A 65 5.06 4.62 -3.54
C TYR A 65 4.99 5.28 -2.17
N ILE A 66 4.08 6.25 -2.04
CA ILE A 66 3.90 7.07 -0.84
C ILE A 66 2.48 6.86 -0.29
N GLN A 67 2.36 6.58 1.02
CA GLN A 67 1.07 6.58 1.70
C GLN A 67 0.95 7.81 2.59
N LEU A 68 -0.04 8.66 2.33
CA LEU A 68 -0.46 9.72 3.24
C LEU A 68 -1.32 9.13 4.37
N ARG A 69 -0.78 9.14 5.61
CA ARG A 69 -1.41 8.54 6.78
C ARG A 69 -1.38 9.47 7.98
N GLU A 70 -2.31 10.41 8.02
CA GLU A 70 -2.45 11.41 9.08
C GLU A 70 -3.85 11.29 9.72
N LYS A 71 -3.97 10.40 10.73
CA LYS A 71 -5.28 9.96 11.28
C LYS A 71 -6.00 11.00 12.13
N ASP A 72 -5.31 12.04 12.54
CA ASP A 72 -5.80 13.07 13.46
C ASP A 72 -6.09 14.42 12.78
N LEU A 73 -5.96 14.49 11.47
CA LEU A 73 -6.38 15.65 10.70
C LEU A 73 -7.90 15.64 10.48
N SER A 74 -8.49 16.83 10.43
CA SER A 74 -9.84 16.99 9.92
C SER A 74 -9.92 16.60 8.44
N VAL A 75 -11.13 16.32 7.96
CA VAL A 75 -11.35 15.95 6.55
C VAL A 75 -10.82 17.02 5.60
N LYS A 76 -11.03 18.29 5.93
CA LYS A 76 -10.57 19.43 5.13
C LYS A 76 -9.04 19.49 5.05
N GLU A 77 -8.37 19.45 6.21
CA GLU A 77 -6.90 19.47 6.27
C GLU A 77 -6.27 18.27 5.57
N LEU A 78 -6.89 17.08 5.70
CA LEU A 78 -6.40 15.89 5.01
C LEU A 78 -6.54 16.01 3.49
N LEU A 79 -7.65 16.60 3.00
CA LEU A 79 -7.84 16.83 1.56
C LEU A 79 -6.81 17.84 1.03
N GLU A 80 -6.59 18.95 1.73
CA GLU A 80 -5.59 19.96 1.35
C GLU A 80 -4.19 19.33 1.26
N MET A 81 -3.83 18.52 2.25
CA MET A 81 -2.55 17.80 2.27
C MET A 81 -2.47 16.74 1.15
N ALA A 82 -3.56 16.03 0.87
CA ALA A 82 -3.61 15.02 -0.18
C ALA A 82 -3.43 15.63 -1.58
N VAL A 83 -4.07 16.77 -1.84
CA VAL A 83 -3.90 17.51 -3.11
C VAL A 83 -2.45 17.95 -3.28
N TRP A 84 -1.86 18.55 -2.26
CA TRP A 84 -0.46 18.94 -2.30
C TRP A 84 0.48 17.72 -2.51
N MET A 85 0.22 16.63 -1.80
CA MET A 85 1.01 15.40 -1.93
C MET A 85 0.86 14.78 -3.34
N ARG A 86 -0.33 14.92 -3.97
CA ARG A 86 -0.54 14.46 -5.35
C ARG A 86 0.29 15.26 -6.35
N GLU A 87 0.34 16.57 -6.19
CA GLU A 87 1.19 17.43 -7.02
C GLU A 87 2.66 17.00 -6.89
N LEU A 88 3.16 16.92 -5.66
CA LEU A 88 4.55 16.51 -5.40
C LEU A 88 4.85 15.12 -5.98
N THR A 89 4.02 14.10 -5.70
CA THR A 89 4.26 12.74 -6.22
C THR A 89 4.16 12.69 -7.75
N GLY A 90 3.37 13.57 -8.35
CA GLY A 90 3.25 13.71 -9.81
C GLY A 90 4.54 14.16 -10.48
N GLU A 91 5.29 15.09 -9.88
CA GLU A 91 6.57 15.58 -10.38
C GLU A 91 7.65 14.47 -10.46
N TYR A 92 7.52 13.45 -9.61
CA TYR A 92 8.46 12.32 -9.54
C TYR A 92 7.94 11.03 -10.18
N ASP A 93 6.81 11.06 -10.89
CA ASP A 93 6.13 9.86 -11.40
C ASP A 93 5.97 8.78 -10.31
N ALA A 94 5.53 9.21 -9.13
CA ALA A 94 5.30 8.36 -7.97
C ALA A 94 3.81 8.20 -7.68
N LYS A 95 3.47 7.06 -7.07
CA LYS A 95 2.09 6.68 -6.72
C LYS A 95 1.74 7.18 -5.32
N LEU A 96 0.57 7.81 -5.21
CA LEU A 96 -0.01 8.29 -3.95
C LEU A 96 -1.12 7.36 -3.48
N PHE A 97 -1.04 6.94 -2.24
CA PHE A 97 -2.09 6.20 -1.54
C PHE A 97 -2.62 7.01 -0.35
N ILE A 98 -3.92 7.00 -0.15
CA ILE A 98 -4.55 7.64 1.01
C ILE A 98 -4.97 6.58 2.02
N ASN A 99 -4.64 6.78 3.31
CA ASN A 99 -5.05 5.86 4.36
C ASN A 99 -6.55 6.00 4.67
N ASP A 100 -7.31 4.90 4.64
CA ASP A 100 -8.73 4.75 5.00
C ASP A 100 -9.74 5.54 4.14
N ARG A 101 -9.44 6.74 3.72
CA ARG A 101 -10.38 7.71 3.18
C ARG A 101 -10.49 7.59 1.65
N VAL A 102 -11.43 6.75 1.20
CA VAL A 102 -11.72 6.54 -0.25
C VAL A 102 -12.21 7.83 -0.92
N ASP A 103 -13.02 8.61 -0.22
CA ASP A 103 -13.52 9.90 -0.68
C ASP A 103 -12.38 10.90 -0.94
N ILE A 104 -11.42 10.98 -0.03
CA ILE A 104 -10.22 11.83 -0.20
C ILE A 104 -9.34 11.29 -1.35
N ALA A 105 -9.15 9.97 -1.43
CA ALA A 105 -8.37 9.37 -2.51
C ALA A 105 -8.93 9.72 -3.89
N LEU A 106 -10.24 9.60 -4.07
CA LEU A 106 -10.91 9.96 -5.31
C LEU A 106 -10.86 11.47 -5.58
N SER A 107 -11.09 12.30 -4.56
CA SER A 107 -11.11 13.76 -4.69
C SER A 107 -9.76 14.36 -5.01
N ALA A 108 -8.67 13.80 -4.46
CA ALA A 108 -7.30 14.24 -4.71
C ALA A 108 -6.67 13.60 -5.96
N GLY A 109 -7.37 12.68 -6.64
CA GLY A 109 -6.81 11.94 -7.78
C GLY A 109 -5.63 11.03 -7.38
N ALA A 110 -5.68 10.46 -6.18
CA ALA A 110 -4.68 9.49 -5.73
C ALA A 110 -4.77 8.18 -6.54
N ASP A 111 -3.65 7.46 -6.61
CA ASP A 111 -3.58 6.18 -7.33
C ASP A 111 -4.20 5.02 -6.54
N GLY A 112 -4.32 5.16 -5.22
CA GLY A 112 -4.87 4.10 -4.40
C GLY A 112 -5.32 4.52 -3.01
N VAL A 113 -5.88 3.54 -2.31
CA VAL A 113 -6.26 3.64 -0.90
C VAL A 113 -5.66 2.48 -0.11
N HIS A 114 -5.27 2.74 1.13
CA HIS A 114 -4.76 1.72 2.04
C HIS A 114 -5.68 1.55 3.25
N LEU A 115 -6.28 0.38 3.37
CA LEU A 115 -7.31 0.07 4.36
C LEU A 115 -6.71 -0.59 5.60
N GLY A 116 -7.20 -0.22 6.76
CA GLY A 116 -6.93 -0.90 8.02
C GLY A 116 -8.03 -1.90 8.37
N GLN A 117 -7.88 -2.59 9.52
CA GLN A 117 -8.85 -3.59 9.97
C GLN A 117 -10.23 -3.02 10.31
N ASN A 118 -10.32 -1.73 10.62
CA ASN A 118 -11.59 -1.04 10.94
C ASN A 118 -12.10 -0.20 9.76
N SER A 119 -11.48 -0.28 8.59
CA SER A 119 -11.91 0.41 7.37
C SER A 119 -13.10 -0.31 6.73
N ILE A 120 -13.75 0.34 5.78
CA ILE A 120 -14.70 -0.36 4.91
C ILE A 120 -13.96 -1.46 4.14
N PRO A 121 -14.59 -2.63 3.89
CA PRO A 121 -13.91 -3.75 3.26
C PRO A 121 -13.56 -3.50 1.78
N PRO A 122 -12.54 -4.15 1.24
CA PRO A 122 -12.08 -3.95 -0.15
C PRO A 122 -13.19 -4.04 -1.20
N HIS A 123 -14.08 -5.02 -1.10
CA HIS A 123 -15.20 -5.19 -2.02
C HIS A 123 -16.17 -3.99 -2.04
N ALA A 124 -16.33 -3.30 -0.90
CA ALA A 124 -17.16 -2.09 -0.83
C ALA A 124 -16.43 -0.89 -1.46
N VAL A 125 -15.10 -0.78 -1.28
CA VAL A 125 -14.28 0.21 -1.98
C VAL A 125 -14.37 0.01 -3.48
N ARG A 126 -14.26 -1.24 -3.95
CA ARG A 126 -14.34 -1.57 -5.38
C ARG A 126 -15.70 -1.16 -5.99
N LYS A 127 -16.80 -1.29 -5.23
CA LYS A 127 -18.13 -0.78 -5.68
C LYS A 127 -18.17 0.73 -5.86
N ILE A 128 -17.43 1.48 -5.04
CA ILE A 128 -17.40 2.96 -5.08
C ILE A 128 -16.44 3.46 -6.16
N SER A 129 -15.24 2.87 -6.23
CA SER A 129 -14.15 3.35 -7.07
C SER A 129 -14.06 2.66 -8.44
N GLY A 130 -14.72 1.52 -8.62
CA GLY A 130 -14.43 0.65 -9.77
C GLY A 130 -12.95 0.28 -9.75
N ASP A 131 -12.30 0.39 -10.91
CA ASP A 131 -10.88 0.11 -11.09
C ASP A 131 -9.98 1.37 -11.01
N LYS A 132 -10.52 2.46 -10.49
CA LYS A 132 -9.77 3.73 -10.39
C LYS A 132 -8.73 3.73 -9.30
N LEU A 133 -8.91 2.92 -8.24
CA LEU A 133 -8.01 2.88 -7.10
C LEU A 133 -7.37 1.49 -6.94
N ILE A 134 -6.08 1.48 -6.69
CA ILE A 134 -5.35 0.34 -6.16
C ILE A 134 -5.71 0.21 -4.68
N ILE A 135 -6.06 -0.99 -4.22
CA ILE A 135 -6.51 -1.24 -2.84
C ILE A 135 -5.46 -2.03 -2.08
N GLY A 136 -4.78 -1.36 -1.15
CA GLY A 136 -3.92 -2.01 -0.17
C GLY A 136 -4.66 -2.32 1.13
N VAL A 137 -4.27 -3.39 1.83
CA VAL A 137 -4.85 -3.77 3.12
C VAL A 137 -3.76 -4.08 4.14
N SER A 138 -3.89 -3.53 5.35
CA SER A 138 -3.05 -3.90 6.49
C SER A 138 -3.51 -5.23 7.09
N THR A 139 -2.60 -6.20 7.26
CA THR A 139 -2.89 -7.52 7.83
C THR A 139 -1.90 -7.89 8.92
N HIS A 140 -2.34 -8.75 9.86
CA HIS A 140 -1.57 -9.19 11.02
C HIS A 140 -1.56 -10.72 11.19
N SER A 141 -2.31 -11.44 10.35
CA SER A 141 -2.41 -12.89 10.37
C SER A 141 -2.56 -13.47 8.96
N ILE A 142 -2.44 -14.80 8.85
CA ILE A 142 -2.67 -15.52 7.59
C ILE A 142 -4.14 -15.39 7.16
N ASP A 143 -5.06 -15.52 8.11
CA ASP A 143 -6.50 -15.47 7.81
C ASP A 143 -6.91 -14.06 7.31
N GLU A 144 -6.36 -13.01 7.93
CA GLU A 144 -6.57 -11.64 7.44
C GLU A 144 -6.02 -11.44 6.03
N ALA A 145 -4.85 -12.00 5.72
CA ALA A 145 -4.25 -11.91 4.39
C ALA A 145 -5.09 -12.61 3.32
N VAL A 146 -5.53 -13.84 3.59
CA VAL A 146 -6.40 -14.64 2.69
C VAL A 146 -7.75 -13.93 2.48
N ASN A 147 -8.34 -13.38 3.56
CA ASN A 147 -9.59 -12.64 3.46
C ASN A 147 -9.42 -11.35 2.65
N ALA A 148 -8.32 -10.61 2.84
CA ALA A 148 -8.05 -9.40 2.08
C ALA A 148 -7.95 -9.68 0.57
N GLU A 149 -7.22 -10.73 0.17
CA GLU A 149 -7.14 -11.14 -1.24
C GLU A 149 -8.50 -11.55 -1.79
N ARG A 150 -9.25 -12.41 -1.07
CA ARG A 150 -10.59 -12.84 -1.47
C ARG A 150 -11.55 -11.65 -1.64
N ASP A 151 -11.45 -10.65 -0.77
CA ASP A 151 -12.31 -9.47 -0.78
C ASP A 151 -11.86 -8.41 -1.81
N GLY A 152 -10.79 -8.68 -2.59
CA GLY A 152 -10.39 -7.87 -3.73
C GLY A 152 -9.30 -6.83 -3.44
N ALA A 153 -8.46 -7.06 -2.44
CA ALA A 153 -7.23 -6.28 -2.27
C ALA A 153 -6.25 -6.55 -3.42
N ASP A 154 -5.52 -5.52 -3.85
CA ASP A 154 -4.48 -5.63 -4.87
C ASP A 154 -3.11 -5.93 -4.26
N PHE A 155 -2.89 -5.58 -3.01
CA PHE A 155 -1.71 -5.93 -2.21
C PHE A 155 -2.02 -5.86 -0.71
N ILE A 156 -1.14 -6.42 0.10
CA ILE A 156 -1.23 -6.30 1.55
C ILE A 156 0.06 -5.77 2.18
N THR A 157 -0.07 -5.17 3.37
CA THR A 157 1.06 -5.07 4.29
C THR A 157 0.88 -6.08 5.42
N LEU A 158 1.93 -6.84 5.75
CA LEU A 158 1.93 -7.82 6.84
C LEU A 158 2.86 -7.36 7.98
N GLY A 159 2.34 -7.25 9.18
CA GLY A 159 3.17 -6.88 10.34
C GLY A 159 2.43 -6.61 11.63
N PRO A 160 3.18 -6.24 12.68
CA PRO A 160 4.61 -5.92 12.66
C PRO A 160 5.49 -7.17 12.59
N VAL A 161 6.48 -7.20 11.68
CA VAL A 161 7.39 -8.33 11.55
C VAL A 161 8.39 -8.41 12.70
N TYR A 162 8.89 -7.26 13.15
CA TYR A 162 9.77 -7.12 14.32
C TYR A 162 9.15 -6.21 15.36
N GLU A 163 9.68 -6.26 16.57
CA GLU A 163 9.27 -5.33 17.63
C GLU A 163 9.41 -3.87 17.18
N THR A 164 8.39 -3.08 17.52
CA THR A 164 8.38 -1.65 17.28
C THR A 164 7.64 -0.93 18.40
N PRO A 165 8.19 0.18 18.94
CA PRO A 165 7.58 0.88 20.07
C PRO A 165 6.12 1.26 19.85
N SER A 166 5.76 1.63 18.61
CA SER A 166 4.41 2.02 18.22
C SER A 166 3.38 0.88 18.28
N LYS A 167 3.80 -0.38 18.32
CA LYS A 167 2.93 -1.56 18.25
C LYS A 167 3.01 -2.51 19.45
N LEU A 168 3.88 -2.25 20.44
CA LEU A 168 4.03 -3.09 21.64
C LEU A 168 2.71 -3.42 22.36
N LYS A 169 1.77 -2.48 22.37
CA LYS A 169 0.45 -2.67 23.00
C LYS A 169 -0.52 -3.55 22.20
N TYR A 170 -0.20 -3.94 20.97
CA TYR A 170 -1.09 -4.71 20.10
C TYR A 170 -0.69 -6.19 19.97
N GLY A 171 0.31 -6.64 20.72
CA GLY A 171 0.75 -8.04 20.74
C GLY A 171 2.16 -8.26 20.20
N ASN A 172 2.56 -9.54 20.15
CA ASN A 172 3.87 -9.94 19.68
C ASN A 172 4.04 -9.72 18.17
N PRO A 173 5.26 -9.48 17.70
CA PRO A 173 5.56 -9.46 16.27
C PRO A 173 5.16 -10.77 15.58
N VAL A 174 4.68 -10.66 14.35
CA VAL A 174 4.27 -11.84 13.55
C VAL A 174 5.47 -12.68 13.09
N GLY A 175 6.66 -12.07 13.00
CA GLY A 175 7.90 -12.73 12.60
C GLY A 175 7.98 -13.08 11.12
N THR A 176 9.17 -13.47 10.67
CA THR A 176 9.44 -13.86 9.27
C THR A 176 8.80 -15.21 8.90
N ASP A 177 8.54 -16.09 9.86
CA ASP A 177 7.84 -17.36 9.59
C ASP A 177 6.40 -17.16 9.19
N SER A 178 5.70 -16.19 9.79
CA SER A 178 4.35 -15.80 9.34
C SER A 178 4.37 -15.23 7.94
N LEU A 179 5.40 -14.47 7.59
CA LEU A 179 5.58 -13.93 6.25
C LEU A 179 5.71 -15.05 5.20
N ARG A 180 6.54 -16.08 5.44
CA ARG A 180 6.66 -17.28 4.58
C ARG A 180 5.32 -18.00 4.41
N LYS A 181 4.59 -18.19 5.51
CA LYS A 181 3.26 -18.84 5.49
C LYS A 181 2.23 -18.03 4.71
N VAL A 182 2.20 -16.71 4.86
CA VAL A 182 1.30 -15.84 4.09
C VAL A 182 1.64 -15.93 2.61
N LYS A 183 2.90 -15.78 2.21
CA LYS A 183 3.32 -15.88 0.80
C LYS A 183 2.98 -17.23 0.15
N SER A 184 2.92 -18.32 0.91
CA SER A 184 2.51 -19.62 0.38
C SER A 184 0.99 -19.78 0.21
N ARG A 185 0.18 -18.81 0.65
CA ARG A 185 -1.29 -18.89 0.68
C ARG A 185 -1.98 -17.88 -0.22
N ILE A 186 -1.30 -16.79 -0.59
CA ILE A 186 -1.86 -15.72 -1.41
C ILE A 186 -0.96 -15.42 -2.61
N SER A 187 -1.55 -14.89 -3.66
CA SER A 187 -0.89 -14.54 -4.92
C SER A 187 -0.55 -13.05 -5.04
N ILE A 188 -1.28 -12.20 -4.33
CA ILE A 188 -1.05 -10.75 -4.37
C ILE A 188 0.25 -10.35 -3.64
N PRO A 189 0.85 -9.20 -3.99
CA PRO A 189 2.06 -8.71 -3.35
C PRO A 189 1.93 -8.54 -1.84
N VAL A 190 2.98 -8.96 -1.10
CA VAL A 190 3.10 -8.84 0.35
C VAL A 190 4.24 -7.90 0.70
N LEU A 191 3.93 -6.76 1.31
CA LEU A 191 4.91 -5.82 1.83
C LEU A 191 5.06 -6.04 3.34
N ALA A 192 6.26 -6.35 3.79
CA ALA A 192 6.55 -6.49 5.22
C ALA A 192 6.61 -5.11 5.89
N ILE A 193 6.02 -4.98 7.09
CA ILE A 193 6.03 -3.73 7.86
C ILE A 193 6.34 -3.97 9.34
N GLY A 194 6.95 -2.99 10.00
CA GLY A 194 7.15 -2.95 11.45
C GLY A 194 8.53 -3.42 11.88
N GLY A 195 9.29 -2.52 12.50
CA GLY A 195 10.62 -2.76 13.07
C GLY A 195 11.73 -3.07 12.05
N ILE A 196 11.47 -2.89 10.75
CA ILE A 196 12.44 -3.19 9.69
C ILE A 196 13.45 -2.05 9.59
N LYS A 197 14.73 -2.40 9.72
CA LYS A 197 15.90 -1.54 9.52
C LYS A 197 16.77 -2.09 8.39
N LEU A 198 17.76 -1.33 7.91
CA LEU A 198 18.68 -1.73 6.83
C LEU A 198 19.23 -3.17 6.97
N ASN A 199 19.69 -3.53 8.15
CA ASN A 199 20.24 -4.85 8.44
C ASN A 199 19.20 -6.00 8.45
N LYS A 200 17.90 -5.69 8.36
CA LYS A 200 16.79 -6.65 8.33
C LYS A 200 16.18 -6.87 6.96
N VAL A 201 16.52 -6.02 5.98
CA VAL A 201 15.94 -6.09 4.63
C VAL A 201 16.20 -7.44 3.96
N LYS A 202 17.43 -7.95 4.04
CA LYS A 202 17.80 -9.25 3.45
C LYS A 202 16.97 -10.39 4.02
N GLU A 203 16.85 -10.46 5.36
CA GLU A 203 16.07 -11.50 6.06
C GLU A 203 14.59 -11.49 5.63
N VAL A 204 14.02 -10.29 5.49
CA VAL A 204 12.62 -10.09 5.06
C VAL A 204 12.42 -10.54 3.60
N LYS A 205 13.35 -10.21 2.69
CA LYS A 205 13.32 -10.69 1.30
C LYS A 205 13.42 -12.22 1.21
N GLU A 206 14.35 -12.82 1.95
CA GLU A 206 14.54 -14.28 2.01
C GLU A 206 13.31 -15.00 2.61
N ALA A 207 12.50 -14.29 3.40
CA ALA A 207 11.21 -14.77 3.87
C ALA A 207 10.08 -14.65 2.83
N GLY A 208 10.36 -14.08 1.64
CA GLY A 208 9.44 -14.02 0.52
C GLY A 208 8.62 -12.73 0.43
N ALA A 209 8.97 -11.66 1.15
CA ALA A 209 8.34 -10.36 0.95
C ALA A 209 8.63 -9.82 -0.46
N ASP A 210 7.62 -9.30 -1.14
CA ASP A 210 7.77 -8.62 -2.43
C ASP A 210 8.36 -7.21 -2.25
N GLY A 211 8.22 -6.63 -1.05
CA GLY A 211 8.77 -5.34 -0.67
C GLY A 211 8.64 -5.06 0.82
N ILE A 212 8.95 -3.83 1.20
CA ILE A 212 8.85 -3.36 2.59
C ILE A 212 8.09 -2.05 2.69
N ALA A 213 7.35 -1.87 3.78
CA ALA A 213 6.69 -0.62 4.13
C ALA A 213 7.40 0.01 5.35
N LEU A 214 7.78 1.27 5.24
CA LEU A 214 8.58 1.97 6.25
C LEU A 214 7.98 3.33 6.63
N ILE A 215 8.20 3.73 7.87
CA ILE A 215 7.88 5.05 8.42
C ILE A 215 9.17 5.67 8.94
N SER A 216 9.48 5.46 10.22
CA SER A 216 10.58 6.11 10.93
C SER A 216 11.96 5.75 10.39
N ALA A 217 12.16 4.54 9.87
CA ALA A 217 13.45 4.13 9.32
C ALA A 217 13.96 5.02 8.17
N ILE A 218 13.03 5.71 7.48
CA ILE A 218 13.35 6.73 6.48
C ILE A 218 13.17 8.13 7.07
N LEU A 219 11.98 8.42 7.62
CA LEU A 219 11.60 9.78 8.02
C LEU A 219 12.41 10.37 9.17
N THR A 220 13.07 9.55 9.99
CA THR A 220 13.97 9.99 11.06
C THR A 220 15.44 9.72 10.78
N ALA A 221 15.80 9.35 9.54
CA ALA A 221 17.18 9.14 9.17
C ALA A 221 17.95 10.48 9.10
N GLU A 222 19.21 10.48 9.50
CA GLU A 222 20.09 11.66 9.40
C GLU A 222 20.24 12.12 7.94
N ASN A 223 20.30 11.18 7.00
CA ASN A 223 20.29 11.45 5.58
C ASN A 223 19.24 10.58 4.88
N ILE A 224 18.06 11.17 4.68
CA ILE A 224 16.91 10.51 4.09
C ILE A 224 17.21 10.01 2.68
N LYS A 225 17.88 10.83 1.86
CA LYS A 225 18.19 10.51 0.46
C LYS A 225 19.11 9.28 0.36
N GLU A 226 20.17 9.25 1.12
CA GLU A 226 21.11 8.12 1.10
C GLU A 226 20.51 6.86 1.72
N THR A 227 19.77 6.99 2.82
CA THR A 227 19.04 5.86 3.43
C THR A 227 18.04 5.23 2.46
N THR A 228 17.30 6.07 1.73
CA THR A 228 16.32 5.59 0.73
C THR A 228 17.01 4.88 -0.43
N LYS A 229 18.12 5.43 -0.97
CA LYS A 229 18.92 4.76 -2.01
C LYS A 229 19.46 3.42 -1.57
N GLU A 230 20.00 3.35 -0.34
CA GLU A 230 20.51 2.10 0.23
C GLU A 230 19.44 1.04 0.38
N LEU A 231 18.25 1.42 0.90
CA LEU A 231 17.09 0.54 0.99
C LEU A 231 16.68 0.01 -0.39
N LEU A 232 16.56 0.88 -1.38
CA LEU A 232 16.23 0.50 -2.76
C LEU A 232 17.28 -0.42 -3.37
N ARG A 233 18.57 -0.21 -3.06
CA ARG A 233 19.66 -1.09 -3.51
C ARG A 233 19.53 -2.50 -2.89
N LEU A 234 19.21 -2.60 -1.61
CA LEU A 234 19.02 -3.87 -0.91
C LEU A 234 17.76 -4.62 -1.38
N LEU A 235 16.78 -3.90 -1.92
CA LEU A 235 15.53 -4.46 -2.42
C LEU A 235 15.61 -4.92 -3.90
N LYS A 236 16.68 -4.60 -4.60
CA LYS A 236 16.96 -5.14 -5.94
C LYS A 236 17.33 -6.62 -5.87
#